data_5116569bda687b9336acd5de76191074
#
_entry.id   5116569bda687b9336acd5de76191074
#
_cell.length_a   1.000
_cell.length_b   1.000
_cell.length_c   1.000
_cell.angle_alpha   90.00
_cell.angle_beta   90.00
_cell.angle_gamma   90.00
#
_symmetry.space_group_name_H-M   'P 1'
#
loop_
_entity.id
_entity.type
_entity.pdbx_description
1 polymer ?
#
loop_
_entity_poly.entity_id
_entity_poly.type
_entity_poly.pdbx_seq_one_letter_code
_entity_poly.pdbx_strand_id
1 'polypeptide(L)'
;FEKTFAQKSRSSIDAHYHFMEAINAAPALTTTFPANSWLGDNLRMVARTIAAHQLLGVRRQTFFISIGGWDHHDEVLNNQQAMLADVSAGIGAFHAALVELGLDNAVTLFTASDFGRTLTSNGAGSDHAWGGNHIVMGGGVNGKRIFGQYPDLFEDNALDTGRGRIIPTTSVDEYFADLALWLGVDKGNLPLVLPNIERFY
;
A
#
# COMPACT_ATOMS: atom_id res chain seq x y z
N PHE A 1 -1.42 -22.64 -31.43
CA PHE A 1 -1.96 -21.40 -30.91
C PHE A 1 -3.40 -21.57 -30.42
N GLU A 2 -4.33 -22.07 -31.25
CA GLU A 2 -5.76 -22.26 -30.92
C GLU A 2 -5.98 -23.18 -29.68
N LYS A 3 -5.29 -24.32 -29.63
CA LYS A 3 -5.40 -25.25 -28.48
C LYS A 3 -4.91 -24.59 -27.18
N THR A 4 -3.81 -23.85 -27.24
CA THR A 4 -3.26 -23.14 -26.07
C THR A 4 -4.19 -22.02 -25.63
N PHE A 5 -4.75 -21.25 -26.58
CA PHE A 5 -5.73 -20.20 -26.29
C PHE A 5 -6.99 -20.77 -25.62
N ALA A 6 -7.58 -21.82 -26.21
CA ALA A 6 -8.77 -22.46 -25.67
C ALA A 6 -8.51 -23.03 -24.27
N GLN A 7 -7.35 -23.65 -24.04
CA GLN A 7 -6.95 -24.18 -22.73
C GLN A 7 -6.81 -23.06 -21.70
N LYS A 8 -6.11 -21.97 -22.02
CA LYS A 8 -5.93 -20.80 -21.14
C LYS A 8 -7.27 -20.14 -20.82
N SER A 9 -8.14 -19.98 -21.82
CA SER A 9 -9.46 -19.40 -21.61
C SER A 9 -10.31 -20.26 -20.65
N ARG A 10 -10.33 -21.58 -20.81
CA ARG A 10 -11.02 -22.48 -19.89
C ARG A 10 -10.45 -22.37 -18.48
N SER A 11 -9.12 -22.45 -18.31
CA SER A 11 -8.49 -22.31 -17.00
C SER A 11 -8.84 -20.97 -16.33
N SER A 12 -8.94 -19.89 -17.10
CA SER A 12 -9.32 -18.57 -16.56
C SER A 12 -10.79 -18.54 -16.10
N ILE A 13 -11.67 -19.18 -16.86
CA ILE A 13 -13.09 -19.30 -16.50
C ILE A 13 -13.25 -20.15 -15.24
N ASP A 14 -12.59 -21.31 -15.18
CA ASP A 14 -12.64 -22.20 -14.02
C ASP A 14 -12.09 -21.51 -12.76
N ALA A 15 -10.97 -20.78 -12.89
CA ALA A 15 -10.39 -19.99 -11.81
C ALA A 15 -11.35 -18.87 -11.33
N HIS A 16 -12.05 -18.21 -12.25
CA HIS A 16 -13.06 -17.22 -11.90
C HIS A 16 -14.20 -17.81 -11.09
N TYR A 17 -14.76 -18.93 -11.54
CA TYR A 17 -15.86 -19.61 -10.81
C TYR A 17 -15.39 -20.06 -9.43
N HIS A 18 -14.22 -20.68 -9.32
CA HIS A 18 -13.66 -21.09 -8.04
C HIS A 18 -13.45 -19.90 -7.10
N PHE A 19 -12.92 -18.76 -7.62
CA PHE A 19 -12.76 -17.54 -6.84
C PHE A 19 -14.11 -16.99 -6.35
N MET A 20 -15.11 -16.91 -7.23
CA MET A 20 -16.43 -16.39 -6.86
C MET A 20 -17.14 -17.31 -5.84
N GLU A 21 -17.01 -18.62 -5.98
CA GLU A 21 -17.55 -19.59 -5.02
C GLU A 21 -16.90 -19.40 -3.64
N ALA A 22 -15.56 -19.29 -3.58
CA ALA A 22 -14.82 -19.04 -2.35
C ALA A 22 -15.22 -17.73 -1.67
N ILE A 23 -15.32 -16.63 -2.44
CA ILE A 23 -15.75 -15.33 -1.93
C ILE A 23 -17.18 -15.35 -1.39
N ASN A 24 -18.09 -16.10 -2.02
CA ASN A 24 -19.48 -16.18 -1.60
C ASN A 24 -19.67 -17.12 -0.39
N ALA A 25 -18.81 -18.11 -0.23
CA ALA A 25 -18.82 -19.04 0.91
C ALA A 25 -18.03 -18.50 2.12
N ALA A 26 -17.17 -17.48 1.95
CA ALA A 26 -16.41 -16.87 3.03
C ALA A 26 -17.33 -16.12 4.02
N PRO A 27 -16.92 -15.94 5.29
CA PRO A 27 -17.65 -15.14 6.26
C PRO A 27 -18.00 -13.76 5.71
N ALA A 28 -19.25 -13.33 5.86
CA ALA A 28 -19.68 -12.00 5.50
C ALA A 28 -19.09 -10.97 6.47
N LEU A 29 -18.63 -9.85 5.95
CA LEU A 29 -18.16 -8.73 6.76
C LEU A 29 -19.35 -7.92 7.26
N THR A 30 -19.34 -7.59 8.56
CA THR A 30 -20.27 -6.65 9.19
C THR A 30 -19.71 -5.22 9.20
N THR A 31 -18.39 -5.08 9.11
CA THR A 31 -17.70 -3.79 9.03
C THR A 31 -18.22 -2.97 7.84
N THR A 32 -18.60 -1.71 8.14
CA THR A 32 -19.03 -0.74 7.13
C THR A 32 -17.83 -0.01 6.54
N PHE A 33 -17.73 -0.02 5.23
CA PHE A 33 -16.74 0.75 4.48
C PHE A 33 -17.32 2.09 4.00
N PRO A 34 -16.47 3.11 3.75
CA PRO A 34 -16.92 4.40 3.26
C PRO A 34 -17.78 4.26 2.00
N ALA A 35 -18.96 4.90 2.00
CA ALA A 35 -19.83 4.92 0.82
C ALA A 35 -19.26 5.86 -0.25
N ASN A 36 -19.46 5.52 -1.51
CA ASN A 36 -18.97 6.29 -2.67
C ASN A 36 -17.43 6.49 -2.69
N SER A 37 -16.69 5.62 -2.03
CA SER A 37 -15.24 5.59 -2.02
C SER A 37 -14.75 4.44 -2.90
N TRP A 38 -14.06 4.78 -4.00
CA TRP A 38 -13.39 3.78 -4.83
C TRP A 38 -12.36 2.98 -4.02
N LEU A 39 -11.59 3.65 -3.15
CA LEU A 39 -10.65 2.99 -2.25
C LEU A 39 -11.37 2.07 -1.26
N GLY A 40 -12.44 2.56 -0.63
CA GLY A 40 -13.25 1.78 0.30
C GLY A 40 -13.79 0.50 -0.33
N ASP A 41 -14.30 0.56 -1.56
CA ASP A 41 -14.81 -0.61 -2.29
C ASP A 41 -13.70 -1.63 -2.61
N ASN A 42 -12.51 -1.15 -3.02
CA ASN A 42 -11.37 -2.03 -3.29
C ASN A 42 -10.85 -2.68 -2.00
N LEU A 43 -10.68 -1.92 -0.92
CA LEU A 43 -10.27 -2.46 0.38
C LEU A 43 -11.28 -3.46 0.93
N ARG A 44 -12.57 -3.23 0.74
CA ARG A 44 -13.63 -4.19 1.09
C ARG A 44 -13.48 -5.49 0.30
N MET A 45 -13.19 -5.41 -1.01
CA MET A 45 -12.96 -6.61 -1.83
C MET A 45 -11.70 -7.35 -1.40
N VAL A 46 -10.61 -6.64 -1.08
CA VAL A 46 -9.39 -7.24 -0.52
C VAL A 46 -9.70 -7.96 0.79
N ALA A 47 -10.42 -7.33 1.72
CA ALA A 47 -10.81 -7.97 2.99
C ALA A 47 -11.65 -9.24 2.78
N ARG A 48 -12.60 -9.23 1.84
CA ARG A 48 -13.37 -10.43 1.46
C ARG A 48 -12.48 -11.52 0.86
N THR A 49 -11.51 -11.16 0.04
CA THR A 49 -10.56 -12.12 -0.54
C THR A 49 -9.67 -12.75 0.54
N ILE A 50 -9.23 -11.94 1.50
CA ILE A 50 -8.48 -12.42 2.67
C ILE A 50 -9.35 -13.36 3.51
N ALA A 51 -10.62 -13.05 3.75
CA ALA A 51 -11.54 -13.93 4.46
C ALA A 51 -11.68 -15.30 3.78
N ALA A 52 -11.58 -15.35 2.46
CA ALA A 52 -11.66 -16.57 1.66
C ALA A 52 -10.35 -17.36 1.54
N HIS A 53 -9.25 -16.93 2.16
CA HIS A 53 -7.91 -17.48 1.93
C HIS A 53 -7.81 -19.00 2.11
N GLN A 54 -8.51 -19.57 3.09
CA GLN A 54 -8.53 -21.03 3.32
C GLN A 54 -9.26 -21.76 2.19
N LEU A 55 -10.39 -21.22 1.73
CA LEU A 55 -11.17 -21.79 0.63
C LEU A 55 -10.42 -21.68 -0.70
N LEU A 56 -9.63 -20.63 -0.87
CA LEU A 56 -8.75 -20.44 -2.03
C LEU A 56 -7.45 -21.26 -1.95
N GLY A 57 -7.16 -21.90 -0.81
CA GLY A 57 -5.95 -22.68 -0.61
C GLY A 57 -4.65 -21.87 -0.64
N VAL A 58 -4.72 -20.57 -0.37
CA VAL A 58 -3.56 -19.65 -0.43
C VAL A 58 -3.03 -19.33 0.96
N ARG A 59 -1.69 -19.29 1.09
CA ARG A 59 -1.00 -18.98 2.35
C ARG A 59 -0.41 -17.58 2.39
N ARG A 60 -0.02 -17.05 1.23
CA ARG A 60 0.54 -15.71 1.06
C ARG A 60 -0.13 -15.06 -0.12
N GLN A 61 -0.52 -13.81 0.06
CA GLN A 61 -1.16 -12.99 -0.97
C GLN A 61 -0.58 -11.59 -0.92
N THR A 62 -0.41 -10.99 -2.08
CA THR A 62 -0.12 -9.57 -2.21
C THR A 62 -1.23 -8.91 -3.00
N PHE A 63 -1.63 -7.72 -2.56
CA PHE A 63 -2.64 -6.91 -3.22
C PHE A 63 -2.04 -5.55 -3.55
N PHE A 64 -2.39 -5.02 -4.69
CA PHE A 64 -1.96 -3.70 -5.12
C PHE A 64 -3.17 -2.86 -5.49
N ILE A 65 -3.28 -1.68 -4.88
CA ILE A 65 -4.32 -0.69 -5.17
C ILE A 65 -3.61 0.61 -5.53
N SER A 66 -3.89 1.15 -6.72
CA SER A 66 -3.32 2.42 -7.18
C SER A 66 -4.36 3.52 -7.10
N ILE A 67 -4.03 4.61 -6.43
CA ILE A 67 -4.88 5.80 -6.30
C ILE A 67 -4.17 6.96 -6.98
N GLY A 68 -4.73 7.44 -8.08
CA GLY A 68 -4.25 8.64 -8.77
C GLY A 68 -4.74 9.94 -8.12
N GLY A 69 -4.37 11.07 -8.72
CA GLY A 69 -4.86 12.39 -8.33
C GLY A 69 -4.01 13.14 -7.31
N TRP A 70 -2.83 12.64 -6.93
CA TRP A 70 -1.95 13.25 -5.93
C TRP A 70 -1.01 14.33 -6.48
N ASP A 71 -1.05 14.58 -7.77
CA ASP A 71 -0.18 15.55 -8.44
C ASP A 71 -0.75 16.98 -8.34
N HIS A 72 -0.78 17.50 -7.13
CA HIS A 72 -1.40 18.79 -6.81
C HIS A 72 -0.44 19.96 -7.06
N HIS A 73 -0.37 20.41 -8.32
CA HIS A 73 0.31 21.64 -8.67
C HIS A 73 -0.54 22.90 -8.35
N ASP A 74 -1.85 22.69 -8.08
CA ASP A 74 -2.80 23.69 -7.62
C ASP A 74 -3.76 23.07 -6.57
N GLU A 75 -4.54 23.90 -5.89
CA GLU A 75 -5.58 23.48 -4.92
C GLU A 75 -5.13 22.39 -3.92
N VAL A 76 -3.82 22.34 -3.59
CA VAL A 76 -3.22 21.25 -2.80
C VAL A 76 -3.90 21.05 -1.45
N LEU A 77 -4.29 22.13 -0.75
CA LEU A 77 -4.87 22.03 0.59
C LEU A 77 -6.24 21.35 0.54
N ASN A 78 -7.13 21.81 -0.36
CA ASN A 78 -8.48 21.27 -0.48
C ASN A 78 -8.48 19.83 -0.99
N ASN A 79 -7.67 19.56 -2.01
CA ASN A 79 -7.58 18.23 -2.63
C ASN A 79 -6.97 17.22 -1.65
N GLN A 80 -5.86 17.54 -0.99
CA GLN A 80 -5.27 16.62 -0.02
C GLN A 80 -6.15 16.41 1.20
N GLN A 81 -6.86 17.43 1.68
CA GLN A 81 -7.80 17.26 2.79
C GLN A 81 -8.87 16.22 2.44
N ALA A 82 -9.47 16.30 1.26
CA ALA A 82 -10.49 15.35 0.82
C ALA A 82 -9.93 13.95 0.60
N MET A 83 -8.79 13.84 -0.10
CA MET A 83 -8.17 12.55 -0.44
C MET A 83 -7.61 11.84 0.79
N LEU A 84 -6.94 12.56 1.70
CA LEU A 84 -6.43 11.98 2.95
C LEU A 84 -7.55 11.54 3.88
N ALA A 85 -8.70 12.24 3.88
CA ALA A 85 -9.87 11.83 4.64
C ALA A 85 -10.42 10.48 4.11
N ASP A 86 -10.52 10.31 2.79
CA ASP A 86 -10.95 9.06 2.17
C ASP A 86 -9.96 7.91 2.45
N VAL A 87 -8.67 8.17 2.32
CA VAL A 87 -7.61 7.20 2.66
C VAL A 87 -7.70 6.78 4.13
N SER A 88 -7.82 7.74 5.04
CA SER A 88 -7.93 7.48 6.47
C SER A 88 -9.16 6.63 6.82
N ALA A 89 -10.32 6.99 6.24
CA ALA A 89 -11.56 6.25 6.45
C ALA A 89 -11.49 4.83 5.86
N GLY A 90 -10.94 4.68 4.66
CA GLY A 90 -10.76 3.40 3.99
C GLY A 90 -9.83 2.46 4.76
N ILE A 91 -8.65 2.95 5.17
CA ILE A 91 -7.68 2.19 5.97
C ILE A 91 -8.27 1.82 7.34
N GLY A 92 -8.98 2.74 7.99
CA GLY A 92 -9.64 2.47 9.26
C GLY A 92 -10.69 1.37 9.16
N ALA A 93 -11.53 1.40 8.14
CA ALA A 93 -12.51 0.35 7.88
C ALA A 93 -11.84 -1.00 7.54
N PHE A 94 -10.78 -0.98 6.74
CA PHE A 94 -10.01 -2.18 6.43
C PHE A 94 -9.42 -2.82 7.68
N HIS A 95 -8.80 -2.04 8.56
CA HIS A 95 -8.29 -2.53 9.85
C HIS A 95 -9.41 -3.14 10.70
N ALA A 96 -10.56 -2.46 10.81
CA ALA A 96 -11.71 -2.98 11.55
C ALA A 96 -12.19 -4.33 11.00
N ALA A 97 -12.24 -4.47 9.67
CA ALA A 97 -12.58 -5.74 9.01
C ALA A 97 -11.55 -6.86 9.32
N LEU A 98 -10.26 -6.54 9.34
CA LEU A 98 -9.23 -7.52 9.70
C LEU A 98 -9.36 -7.96 11.17
N VAL A 99 -9.68 -7.05 12.08
CA VAL A 99 -9.96 -7.38 13.49
C VAL A 99 -11.21 -8.24 13.61
N GLU A 100 -12.29 -7.92 12.87
CA GLU A 100 -13.51 -8.73 12.79
C GLU A 100 -13.22 -10.17 12.36
N LEU A 101 -12.28 -10.34 11.40
CA LEU A 101 -11.85 -11.63 10.89
C LEU A 101 -10.83 -12.36 11.81
N GLY A 102 -10.26 -11.69 12.80
CA GLY A 102 -9.15 -12.20 13.62
C GLY A 102 -7.84 -12.36 12.84
N LEU A 103 -7.65 -11.57 11.79
CA LEU A 103 -6.51 -11.65 10.87
C LEU A 103 -5.63 -10.38 10.89
N ASP A 104 -5.85 -9.45 11.82
CA ASP A 104 -5.10 -8.21 11.93
C ASP A 104 -3.59 -8.43 12.09
N ASN A 105 -3.16 -9.49 12.78
CA ASN A 105 -1.76 -9.87 12.94
C ASN A 105 -1.15 -10.58 11.71
N ALA A 106 -1.97 -11.01 10.77
CA ALA A 106 -1.55 -11.74 9.58
C ALA A 106 -1.50 -10.86 8.33
N VAL A 107 -1.89 -9.59 8.44
CA VAL A 107 -1.98 -8.66 7.32
C VAL A 107 -1.21 -7.38 7.64
N THR A 108 -0.37 -6.95 6.70
CA THR A 108 0.29 -5.65 6.75
C THR A 108 -0.12 -4.84 5.53
N LEU A 109 -0.70 -3.67 5.77
CA LEU A 109 -0.98 -2.65 4.77
C LEU A 109 0.16 -1.63 4.81
N PHE A 110 0.63 -1.22 3.65
CA PHE A 110 1.62 -0.14 3.54
C PHE A 110 1.30 0.73 2.33
N THR A 111 1.77 1.97 2.38
CA THR A 111 1.66 2.92 1.25
C THR A 111 3.00 3.11 0.58
N ALA A 112 2.98 3.43 -0.70
CA ALA A 112 4.14 3.84 -1.48
C ALA A 112 3.72 4.94 -2.46
N SER A 113 4.67 5.75 -2.92
CA SER A 113 4.42 6.82 -3.89
C SER A 113 5.63 6.99 -4.81
N ASP A 114 5.37 7.46 -6.03
CA ASP A 114 6.42 7.73 -7.02
C ASP A 114 7.18 9.02 -6.74
N PHE A 115 6.59 9.97 -6.01
CA PHE A 115 7.20 11.27 -5.70
C PHE A 115 6.72 11.82 -4.36
N GLY A 116 7.56 12.65 -3.75
CA GLY A 116 7.19 13.55 -2.66
C GLY A 116 6.78 14.94 -3.17
N ARG A 117 6.58 15.90 -2.26
CA ARG A 117 6.22 17.28 -2.59
C ARG A 117 7.27 18.22 -2.02
N THR A 118 7.53 19.34 -2.74
CA THR A 118 8.40 20.41 -2.26
C THR A 118 7.81 21.06 -1.02
N LEU A 119 8.66 21.49 -0.08
CA LEU A 119 8.25 22.33 1.04
C LEU A 119 7.89 23.76 0.59
N THR A 120 8.57 24.26 -0.46
CA THR A 120 8.28 25.55 -1.06
C THR A 120 7.09 25.47 -1.99
N SER A 121 6.09 26.33 -1.77
CA SER A 121 4.94 26.46 -2.66
C SER A 121 5.35 27.02 -4.03
N ASN A 122 4.62 26.61 -5.07
CA ASN A 122 4.66 27.22 -6.41
C ASN A 122 3.64 28.36 -6.58
N GLY A 123 2.93 28.74 -5.50
CA GLY A 123 1.92 29.79 -5.47
C GLY A 123 0.47 29.26 -5.32
N ALA A 124 0.16 28.07 -5.82
CA ALA A 124 -1.17 27.45 -5.73
C ALA A 124 -1.12 26.02 -5.18
N GLY A 125 0.01 25.36 -5.31
CA GLY A 125 0.27 24.02 -4.83
C GLY A 125 1.74 23.82 -4.51
N SER A 126 2.29 22.67 -4.87
CA SER A 126 3.72 22.35 -4.74
C SER A 126 4.21 21.55 -5.94
N ASP A 127 5.51 21.41 -6.10
CA ASP A 127 6.12 20.64 -7.18
C ASP A 127 6.60 19.28 -6.67
N HIS A 128 7.05 18.41 -7.57
CA HIS A 128 7.59 17.10 -7.20
C HIS A 128 8.89 17.21 -6.41
N ALA A 129 9.06 16.30 -5.46
CA ALA A 129 10.26 16.17 -4.64
C ALA A 129 10.64 14.68 -4.46
N TRP A 130 11.72 14.43 -3.75
CA TRP A 130 12.27 13.09 -3.55
C TRP A 130 11.59 12.32 -2.43
N GLY A 131 11.59 12.92 -1.23
CA GLY A 131 11.12 12.25 -0.01
C GLY A 131 9.65 12.46 0.25
N GLY A 132 9.04 11.45 0.88
CA GLY A 132 7.68 11.50 1.38
C GLY A 132 7.51 10.64 2.62
N ASN A 133 6.36 10.74 3.26
CA ASN A 133 6.00 9.92 4.40
C ASN A 133 5.07 8.80 3.97
N HIS A 134 5.30 7.60 4.51
CA HIS A 134 4.48 6.44 4.23
C HIS A 134 3.87 5.88 5.51
N ILE A 135 2.75 5.20 5.36
CA ILE A 135 2.02 4.57 6.46
C ILE A 135 2.24 3.06 6.37
N VAL A 136 2.54 2.44 7.51
CA VAL A 136 2.52 0.99 7.68
C VAL A 136 1.55 0.66 8.79
N MET A 137 0.62 -0.25 8.54
CA MET A 137 -0.42 -0.67 9.48
C MET A 137 -0.54 -2.20 9.47
N GLY A 138 -0.68 -2.79 10.65
CA GLY A 138 -0.93 -4.21 10.84
C GLY A 138 -0.71 -4.59 12.30
N GLY A 139 -1.34 -5.65 12.78
CA GLY A 139 -1.19 -6.09 14.16
C GLY A 139 0.23 -6.56 14.50
N GLY A 140 0.99 -7.06 13.51
CA GLY A 140 2.40 -7.40 13.66
C GLY A 140 3.36 -6.20 13.62
N VAL A 141 2.88 -4.99 13.32
CA VAL A 141 3.70 -3.78 13.25
C VAL A 141 3.90 -3.19 14.64
N ASN A 142 5.15 -2.93 15.03
CA ASN A 142 5.46 -2.19 16.25
C ASN A 142 5.13 -0.71 16.07
N GLY A 143 3.86 -0.39 15.96
CA GLY A 143 3.33 0.91 15.57
C GLY A 143 3.47 2.02 16.61
N LYS A 144 2.74 3.14 16.38
CA LYS A 144 2.73 4.36 17.22
C LYS A 144 4.11 5.04 17.29
N ARG A 145 4.90 4.95 16.23
CA ARG A 145 6.23 5.54 16.11
C ARG A 145 6.53 5.92 14.67
N ILE A 146 7.54 6.74 14.50
CA ILE A 146 8.18 7.01 13.21
C ILE A 146 9.32 5.99 13.07
N PHE A 147 9.36 5.29 11.95
CA PHE A 147 10.46 4.43 11.55
C PHE A 147 11.45 5.23 10.72
N GLY A 148 12.75 4.90 10.82
CA GLY A 148 13.81 5.66 10.18
C GLY A 148 14.11 6.97 10.92
N GLN A 149 14.79 7.87 10.24
CA GLN A 149 15.15 9.17 10.76
C GLN A 149 14.31 10.24 10.06
N TYR A 150 13.47 10.95 10.83
CA TYR A 150 12.70 12.06 10.28
C TYR A 150 13.65 13.24 9.98
N PRO A 151 13.67 13.77 8.74
CA PRO A 151 14.59 14.84 8.38
C PRO A 151 14.14 16.18 8.96
N ASP A 152 15.08 17.12 9.06
CA ASP A 152 14.75 18.51 9.27
C ASP A 152 13.98 19.06 8.06
N LEU A 153 12.91 19.82 8.34
CA LEU A 153 12.02 20.36 7.28
C LEU A 153 12.23 21.84 6.98
N PHE A 154 13.30 22.46 7.48
CA PHE A 154 13.64 23.81 7.08
C PHE A 154 14.38 23.81 5.74
N GLU A 155 14.19 24.87 4.95
CA GLU A 155 14.90 25.06 3.68
C GLU A 155 16.41 25.17 3.90
N ASP A 156 17.19 24.80 2.90
CA ASP A 156 18.66 24.80 2.90
C ASP A 156 19.30 23.90 3.99
N ASN A 157 18.57 22.94 4.55
CA ASN A 157 19.19 21.91 5.36
C ASN A 157 20.07 20.96 4.51
N ALA A 158 20.89 20.14 5.14
CA ALA A 158 21.87 19.28 4.45
C ALA A 158 21.23 18.26 3.45
N LEU A 159 19.94 17.98 3.59
CA LEU A 159 19.20 17.05 2.71
C LEU A 159 18.36 17.81 1.67
N ASP A 160 18.29 19.12 1.70
CA ASP A 160 17.55 19.92 0.73
C ASP A 160 18.36 20.09 -0.57
N THR A 161 17.81 19.59 -1.66
CA THR A 161 18.38 19.79 -3.01
C THR A 161 17.88 21.07 -3.70
N GLY A 162 17.32 21.98 -2.92
CA GLY A 162 16.73 23.25 -3.31
C GLY A 162 15.21 23.21 -3.35
N ARG A 163 14.59 24.28 -2.86
CA ARG A 163 13.14 24.45 -2.76
C ARG A 163 12.45 23.43 -1.83
N GLY A 164 13.14 22.91 -0.83
CA GLY A 164 12.58 21.91 0.05
C GLY A 164 12.35 20.54 -0.62
N ARG A 165 13.16 20.17 -1.61
CA ARG A 165 13.21 18.82 -2.16
C ARG A 165 14.14 17.97 -1.30
N ILE A 166 13.58 17.42 -0.25
CA ILE A 166 14.34 16.67 0.75
C ILE A 166 14.73 15.29 0.22
N ILE A 167 16.01 14.94 0.31
CA ILE A 167 16.49 13.59 0.05
C ILE A 167 15.97 12.68 1.15
N PRO A 168 15.34 11.53 0.82
CA PRO A 168 14.83 10.61 1.82
C PRO A 168 15.96 9.99 2.66
N THR A 169 15.71 9.80 3.95
CA THR A 169 16.64 9.19 4.91
C THR A 169 16.56 7.67 4.93
N THR A 170 15.56 7.10 4.27
CA THR A 170 15.36 5.66 4.08
C THR A 170 15.08 5.42 2.60
N SER A 171 15.79 4.51 1.97
CA SER A 171 15.57 4.14 0.59
C SER A 171 14.33 3.27 0.43
N VAL A 172 13.79 3.18 -0.80
CA VAL A 172 12.68 2.28 -1.14
C VAL A 172 13.06 0.83 -0.89
N ASP A 173 14.30 0.43 -1.20
CA ASP A 173 14.76 -0.94 -1.01
C ASP A 173 14.85 -1.30 0.48
N GLU A 174 15.33 -0.38 1.35
CA GLU A 174 15.32 -0.56 2.81
C GLU A 174 13.88 -0.71 3.35
N TYR A 175 12.98 0.18 2.89
CA TYR A 175 11.57 0.12 3.30
C TYR A 175 10.92 -1.20 2.92
N PHE A 176 11.16 -1.68 1.70
CA PHE A 176 10.57 -2.94 1.23
C PHE A 176 11.31 -4.19 1.75
N ALA A 177 12.54 -4.07 2.25
CA ALA A 177 13.27 -5.21 2.79
C ALA A 177 12.57 -5.82 4.00
N ASP A 178 12.16 -5.00 4.96
CA ASP A 178 11.43 -5.48 6.14
C ASP A 178 10.08 -6.11 5.77
N LEU A 179 9.37 -5.53 4.81
CA LEU A 179 8.11 -6.06 4.30
C LEU A 179 8.31 -7.41 3.58
N ALA A 180 9.39 -7.54 2.79
CA ALA A 180 9.74 -8.78 2.10
C ALA A 180 10.12 -9.90 3.10
N LEU A 181 10.93 -9.58 4.11
CA LEU A 181 11.28 -10.50 5.20
C LEU A 181 10.02 -10.94 5.98
N TRP A 182 9.14 -10.01 6.32
CA TRP A 182 7.87 -10.33 6.97
C TRP A 182 6.99 -11.25 6.11
N LEU A 183 6.94 -11.04 4.80
CA LEU A 183 6.19 -11.90 3.87
C LEU A 183 6.84 -13.28 3.74
N GLY A 184 8.10 -13.44 4.16
CA GLY A 184 8.83 -14.72 4.20
C GLY A 184 9.83 -14.90 3.05
N VAL A 185 10.34 -13.81 2.50
CA VAL A 185 11.53 -13.85 1.64
C VAL A 185 12.74 -14.12 2.53
N ASP A 186 13.56 -15.11 2.19
CA ASP A 186 14.81 -15.36 2.91
C ASP A 186 15.78 -14.19 2.72
N LYS A 187 16.49 -13.82 3.80
CA LYS A 187 17.45 -12.70 3.78
C LYS A 187 18.46 -12.79 2.63
N GLY A 188 18.96 -13.99 2.33
CA GLY A 188 19.89 -14.22 1.22
C GLY A 188 19.29 -14.02 -0.17
N ASN A 189 17.96 -13.96 -0.28
CA ASN A 189 17.24 -13.75 -1.53
C ASN A 189 16.77 -12.29 -1.72
N LEU A 190 17.01 -11.41 -0.74
CA LEU A 190 16.63 -9.98 -0.86
C LEU A 190 17.21 -9.33 -2.12
N PRO A 191 18.49 -9.54 -2.52
CA PRO A 191 19.03 -8.91 -3.73
C PRO A 191 18.33 -9.33 -5.03
N LEU A 192 17.62 -10.48 -5.03
CA LEU A 192 16.85 -10.92 -6.20
C LEU A 192 15.58 -10.10 -6.41
N VAL A 193 14.99 -9.57 -5.34
CA VAL A 193 13.74 -8.80 -5.37
C VAL A 193 13.98 -7.30 -5.14
N LEU A 194 15.08 -6.94 -4.52
CA LEU A 194 15.52 -5.58 -4.19
C LEU A 194 16.97 -5.37 -4.66
N PRO A 195 17.18 -5.08 -5.94
CA PRO A 195 18.52 -5.15 -6.55
C PRO A 195 19.51 -4.08 -6.03
N ASN A 196 19.03 -3.04 -5.35
CA ASN A 196 19.88 -1.99 -4.78
C ASN A 196 20.12 -2.16 -3.27
N ILE A 197 19.56 -3.19 -2.64
CA ILE A 197 19.64 -3.36 -1.18
C ILE A 197 21.09 -3.43 -0.68
N GLU A 198 22.00 -4.04 -1.43
CA GLU A 198 23.42 -4.16 -1.07
C GLU A 198 24.16 -2.81 -1.03
N ARG A 199 23.57 -1.73 -1.56
CA ARG A 199 24.15 -0.39 -1.50
C ARG A 199 23.88 0.33 -0.17
N PHE A 200 22.98 -0.22 0.65
CA PHE A 200 22.47 0.40 1.87
C PHE A 200 22.66 -0.47 3.12
N TYR A 201 23.11 -1.72 2.95
CA TYR A 201 23.38 -2.68 4.05
C TYR A 201 24.82 -3.15 4.05
#